data_5890536fc78e3e5df93ae5addd588d16
#
_entry.id   5890536fc78e3e5df93ae5addd588d16
#
_cell.length_a   1.000
_cell.length_b   1.000
_cell.length_c   1.000
_cell.angle_alpha   90.00
_cell.angle_beta   90.00
_cell.angle_gamma   90.00
#
_symmetry.space_group_name_H-M   'P 1'
#
loop_
_entity.id
_entity.type
_entity.pdbx_description
1 polymer ?
#
loop_
_entity_poly.entity_id
_entity_poly.type
_entity_poly.pdbx_seq_one_letter_code
_entity_poly.pdbx_strand_id
1 'polypeptide(L)'
;MKKYTVMKKFLTMTLACAMTLSLAACGSKTDTAANGNDSQQAAGQPEETKTYKVAIIKQLDHASLDEIANAVAAELDKISADNGVTITYDITSGQNDQSTLKQLSDQAIADGVDAIIPIATTAAQIAALSAEETKTP
;
A
#
# COMPACT_ATOMS: atom_id res chain seq x y z
N MET A 1 33.95 -11.64 -25.14
CA MET A 1 34.08 -10.54 -24.18
C MET A 1 33.46 -9.30 -24.82
N LYS A 2 32.23 -8.94 -24.41
CA LYS A 2 31.59 -7.67 -24.81
C LYS A 2 31.16 -6.96 -23.55
N LYS A 3 31.85 -5.84 -23.26
CA LYS A 3 31.61 -4.95 -22.16
C LYS A 3 30.37 -4.09 -22.49
N TYR A 4 29.29 -4.21 -21.76
CA TYR A 4 28.17 -3.28 -21.84
C TYR A 4 28.41 -2.14 -20.85
N THR A 5 28.76 -1.00 -21.39
CA THR A 5 28.86 0.26 -20.65
C THR A 5 27.46 0.82 -20.45
N VAL A 6 26.96 0.78 -19.22
CA VAL A 6 25.71 1.44 -18.86
C VAL A 6 26.00 2.91 -18.63
N MET A 7 25.59 3.74 -19.57
CA MET A 7 25.64 5.20 -19.46
C MET A 7 24.59 5.69 -18.47
N LYS A 8 25.07 6.17 -17.33
CA LYS A 8 24.28 6.96 -16.37
C LYS A 8 23.96 8.31 -17.01
N LYS A 9 22.73 8.54 -17.40
CA LYS A 9 22.22 9.88 -17.71
C LYS A 9 21.51 10.45 -16.47
N PHE A 10 22.28 11.22 -15.69
CA PHE A 10 21.72 12.15 -14.72
C PHE A 10 21.08 13.32 -15.49
N LEU A 11 19.78 13.43 -15.46
CA LEU A 11 19.09 14.61 -15.92
C LEU A 11 18.63 15.40 -14.67
N THR A 12 19.47 16.36 -14.29
CA THR A 12 19.14 17.38 -13.29
C THR A 12 18.16 18.38 -13.89
N MET A 13 16.92 18.38 -13.43
CA MET A 13 15.95 19.40 -13.80
C MET A 13 15.69 20.28 -12.56
N THR A 14 16.45 21.37 -12.49
CA THR A 14 16.22 22.47 -11.57
C THR A 14 15.05 23.32 -12.08
N LEU A 15 13.93 23.32 -11.36
CA LEU A 15 12.84 24.26 -11.62
C LEU A 15 12.74 25.23 -10.44
N ALA A 16 13.25 26.43 -10.67
CA ALA A 16 13.08 27.59 -9.79
C ALA A 16 11.66 28.10 -9.92
N CYS A 17 10.89 28.10 -8.83
CA CYS A 17 9.59 28.75 -8.78
C CYS A 17 9.68 29.99 -7.91
N ALA A 18 9.56 31.15 -8.57
CA ALA A 18 9.63 32.47 -7.98
C ALA A 18 8.40 32.73 -7.11
N MET A 19 8.62 33.16 -5.88
CA MET A 19 7.60 33.66 -4.96
C MET A 19 7.26 35.10 -5.34
N THR A 20 6.01 35.36 -5.69
CA THR A 20 5.47 36.72 -5.72
C THR A 20 4.65 36.96 -4.46
N LEU A 21 5.23 37.76 -3.55
CA LEU A 21 4.50 38.38 -2.46
C LEU A 21 3.67 39.54 -3.04
N SER A 22 2.37 39.53 -2.87
CA SER A 22 1.55 40.72 -2.99
C SER A 22 0.92 41.04 -1.63
N LEU A 23 1.54 41.99 -0.96
CA LEU A 23 0.89 42.77 0.11
C LEU A 23 0.03 43.82 -0.54
N ALA A 24 -1.24 43.82 -0.22
CA ALA A 24 -2.08 45.03 -0.40
C ALA A 24 -2.75 45.32 0.93
N ALA A 25 -2.41 46.47 1.44
CA ALA A 25 -2.81 47.01 2.73
C ALA A 25 -4.07 47.87 2.64
N CYS A 26 -4.80 47.85 3.75
CA CYS A 26 -5.48 49.02 4.38
C CYS A 26 -6.67 49.66 3.72
N GLY A 27 -7.73 49.78 4.52
CA GLY A 27 -8.67 50.87 4.36
C GLY A 27 -10.01 50.71 5.06
N SER A 28 -10.08 51.14 6.34
CA SER A 28 -11.13 51.87 7.07
C SER A 28 -12.62 51.50 6.97
N LYS A 29 -13.14 51.15 8.17
CA LYS A 29 -14.40 51.61 8.84
C LYS A 29 -15.69 51.80 8.02
N THR A 30 -16.76 51.13 8.40
CA THR A 30 -17.88 51.66 9.20
C THR A 30 -19.00 50.61 9.37
N ASP A 31 -19.59 50.61 10.55
CA ASP A 31 -20.70 49.85 11.10
C ASP A 31 -21.86 49.46 10.16
N THR A 32 -22.41 48.26 10.33
CA THR A 32 -23.79 48.00 10.73
C THR A 32 -24.12 46.49 10.67
N ALA A 33 -24.78 46.01 11.71
CA ALA A 33 -25.20 44.64 11.95
C ALA A 33 -26.10 44.07 10.85
N ALA A 34 -25.89 42.73 10.58
CA ALA A 34 -26.96 41.74 10.43
C ALA A 34 -26.37 40.35 10.14
N ASN A 35 -26.58 39.48 11.07
CA ASN A 35 -26.88 38.06 10.99
C ASN A 35 -26.75 37.42 9.59
N GLY A 36 -25.73 36.58 9.40
CA GLY A 36 -25.56 35.69 8.25
C GLY A 36 -24.68 34.53 8.66
N ASN A 37 -25.31 33.40 8.90
CA ASN A 37 -24.71 32.10 9.21
C ASN A 37 -23.83 31.66 8.03
N ASP A 38 -22.54 31.96 8.10
CA ASP A 38 -21.58 31.50 7.11
C ASP A 38 -20.88 30.27 7.67
N SER A 39 -21.43 29.12 7.28
CA SER A 39 -20.81 27.82 7.47
C SER A 39 -19.52 27.81 6.63
N GLN A 40 -18.41 28.17 7.24
CA GLN A 40 -17.10 27.88 6.69
C GLN A 40 -16.96 26.34 6.59
N GLN A 41 -17.28 25.85 5.41
CA GLN A 41 -16.96 24.54 4.95
C GLN A 41 -15.42 24.49 4.85
N ALA A 42 -14.79 23.97 5.90
CA ALA A 42 -13.39 23.61 5.87
C ALA A 42 -13.21 22.65 4.69
N ALA A 43 -12.57 23.12 3.64
CA ALA A 43 -12.10 22.24 2.57
C ALA A 43 -11.14 21.24 3.20
N GLY A 44 -11.65 20.04 3.47
CA GLY A 44 -10.84 18.91 3.91
C GLY A 44 -9.77 18.67 2.86
N GLN A 45 -8.50 18.74 3.27
CA GLN A 45 -7.43 18.14 2.50
C GLN A 45 -7.84 16.69 2.20
N PRO A 46 -7.60 16.18 0.99
CA PRO A 46 -7.76 14.76 0.73
C PRO A 46 -6.83 14.02 1.69
N GLU A 47 -7.37 13.31 2.68
CA GLU A 47 -6.60 12.38 3.47
C GLU A 47 -6.09 11.33 2.48
N GLU A 48 -4.78 11.23 2.31
CA GLU A 48 -4.15 10.17 1.53
C GLU A 48 -4.54 8.85 2.18
N THR A 49 -5.46 8.13 1.56
CA THR A 49 -5.88 6.80 2.02
C THR A 49 -4.68 5.89 1.94
N LYS A 50 -4.21 5.40 3.09
CA LYS A 50 -3.11 4.44 3.13
C LYS A 50 -3.50 3.17 2.41
N THR A 51 -2.62 2.71 1.51
CA THR A 51 -2.81 1.46 0.76
C THR A 51 -1.83 0.42 1.24
N TYR A 52 -2.33 -0.79 1.50
CA TYR A 52 -1.55 -1.95 1.90
C TYR A 52 -1.74 -3.08 0.88
N LYS A 53 -0.69 -3.86 0.67
CA LYS A 53 -0.69 -5.05 -0.18
C LYS A 53 -0.46 -6.29 0.67
N VAL A 54 -1.26 -7.32 0.50
CA VAL A 54 -1.16 -8.57 1.25
C VAL A 54 -1.12 -9.75 0.29
N ALA A 55 -0.20 -10.69 0.50
CA ALA A 55 -0.19 -11.96 -0.22
C ALA A 55 -0.76 -13.07 0.67
N ILE A 56 -1.80 -13.76 0.22
CA ILE A 56 -2.38 -14.94 0.87
C ILE A 56 -1.90 -16.17 0.11
N ILE A 57 -1.07 -17.01 0.73
CA ILE A 57 -0.43 -18.16 0.07
C ILE A 57 -0.90 -19.46 0.70
N LYS A 58 -1.76 -20.21 -0.01
CA LYS A 58 -2.22 -21.54 0.41
C LYS A 58 -1.16 -22.59 0.09
N GLN A 59 -1.02 -23.62 0.94
CA GLN A 59 -0.12 -24.75 0.65
C GLN A 59 -0.58 -25.51 -0.61
N LEU A 60 -1.89 -25.75 -0.75
CA LEU A 60 -2.49 -26.46 -1.87
C LEU A 60 -3.94 -26.02 -2.06
N ASP A 61 -4.55 -26.42 -3.18
CA ASP A 61 -5.97 -26.24 -3.41
C ASP A 61 -6.76 -27.35 -2.72
N HIS A 62 -7.51 -26.96 -1.69
CA HIS A 62 -8.36 -27.83 -0.90
C HIS A 62 -9.47 -27.01 -0.27
N ALA A 63 -10.69 -27.55 -0.27
CA ALA A 63 -11.88 -26.83 0.20
C ALA A 63 -11.71 -26.14 1.57
N SER A 64 -11.07 -26.83 2.53
CA SER A 64 -10.83 -26.26 3.87
C SER A 64 -9.83 -25.10 3.85
N LEU A 65 -8.81 -25.14 2.98
CA LEU A 65 -7.84 -24.03 2.85
C LEU A 65 -8.43 -22.86 2.07
N ASP A 66 -9.35 -23.15 1.13
CA ASP A 66 -10.10 -22.13 0.40
C ASP A 66 -11.07 -21.39 1.34
N GLU A 67 -11.74 -22.11 2.23
CA GLU A 67 -12.59 -21.49 3.27
C GLU A 67 -11.77 -20.55 4.17
N ILE A 68 -10.59 -20.98 4.61
CA ILE A 68 -9.69 -20.15 5.42
C ILE A 68 -9.25 -18.91 4.64
N ALA A 69 -8.80 -19.08 3.39
CA ALA A 69 -8.37 -17.97 2.54
C ALA A 69 -9.48 -16.94 2.32
N ASN A 70 -10.70 -17.41 2.05
CA ASN A 70 -11.87 -16.56 1.86
C ASN A 70 -12.27 -15.84 3.15
N ALA A 71 -12.15 -16.49 4.31
CA ALA A 71 -12.42 -15.86 5.60
C ALA A 71 -11.39 -14.77 5.92
N VAL A 72 -10.12 -15.00 5.62
CA VAL A 72 -9.05 -14.00 5.74
C VAL A 72 -9.34 -12.81 4.83
N ALA A 73 -9.67 -13.05 3.56
CA ALA A 73 -10.02 -12.01 2.60
C ALA A 73 -11.19 -11.15 3.07
N ALA A 74 -12.27 -11.77 3.54
CA ALA A 74 -13.44 -11.08 4.06
C ALA A 74 -13.12 -10.21 5.29
N GLU A 75 -12.21 -10.66 6.17
CA GLU A 75 -11.78 -9.86 7.32
C GLU A 75 -10.87 -8.70 6.90
N LEU A 76 -10.01 -8.88 5.90
CA LEU A 76 -9.22 -7.79 5.32
C LEU A 76 -10.11 -6.70 4.69
N ASP A 77 -11.17 -7.09 3.97
CA ASP A 77 -12.15 -6.17 3.41
C ASP A 77 -12.86 -5.37 4.52
N LYS A 78 -13.22 -6.04 5.60
CA LYS A 78 -13.85 -5.40 6.75
C LYS A 78 -12.88 -4.44 7.47
N ILE A 79 -11.64 -4.86 7.71
CA ILE A 79 -10.59 -4.00 8.30
C ILE A 79 -10.37 -2.76 7.43
N SER A 80 -10.33 -2.94 6.10
CA SER A 80 -10.22 -1.86 5.12
C SER A 80 -11.33 -0.83 5.30
N ALA A 81 -12.58 -1.29 5.35
CA ALA A 81 -13.75 -0.45 5.51
C ALA A 81 -13.80 0.25 6.89
N ASP A 82 -13.54 -0.49 7.96
CA ASP A 82 -13.65 0.01 9.34
C ASP A 82 -12.58 1.06 9.66
N ASN A 83 -11.40 0.98 9.00
CA ASN A 83 -10.27 1.88 9.27
C ASN A 83 -10.05 2.94 8.19
N GLY A 84 -10.85 2.96 7.12
CA GLY A 84 -10.70 3.93 6.03
C GLY A 84 -9.37 3.80 5.29
N VAL A 85 -8.82 2.59 5.22
CA VAL A 85 -7.61 2.25 4.47
C VAL A 85 -7.95 1.41 3.25
N THR A 86 -7.06 1.31 2.27
CA THR A 86 -7.20 0.37 1.15
C THR A 86 -6.29 -0.83 1.39
N ILE A 87 -6.86 -2.03 1.49
CA ILE A 87 -6.09 -3.28 1.54
C ILE A 87 -6.35 -4.04 0.24
N THR A 88 -5.30 -4.27 -0.53
CA THR A 88 -5.34 -5.14 -1.71
C THR A 88 -4.69 -6.46 -1.39
N TYR A 89 -5.22 -7.56 -1.91
CA TYR A 89 -4.65 -8.89 -1.65
C TYR A 89 -4.76 -9.81 -2.87
N ASP A 90 -3.80 -10.74 -2.97
CA ASP A 90 -3.79 -11.83 -3.94
C ASP A 90 -3.83 -13.16 -3.20
N ILE A 91 -4.65 -14.10 -3.68
CA ILE A 91 -4.74 -15.48 -3.14
C ILE A 91 -4.10 -16.43 -4.13
N THR A 92 -3.02 -17.09 -3.70
CA THR A 92 -2.26 -18.03 -4.54
C THR A 92 -2.15 -19.40 -3.88
N SER A 93 -1.80 -20.42 -4.66
CA SER A 93 -1.66 -21.80 -4.20
C SER A 93 -0.31 -22.39 -4.59
N GLY A 94 0.39 -22.98 -3.64
CA GLY A 94 1.66 -23.66 -3.84
C GLY A 94 1.55 -25.06 -4.44
N GLN A 95 0.34 -25.54 -4.71
CA GLN A 95 0.08 -26.86 -5.31
C GLN A 95 0.76 -28.03 -4.58
N ASN A 96 0.94 -27.89 -3.27
CA ASN A 96 1.67 -28.80 -2.40
C ASN A 96 3.15 -29.03 -2.81
N ASP A 97 3.73 -28.10 -3.53
CA ASP A 97 5.12 -28.12 -3.98
C ASP A 97 5.93 -27.03 -3.26
N GLN A 98 7.04 -27.44 -2.63
CA GLN A 98 7.85 -26.51 -1.82
C GLN A 98 8.57 -25.48 -2.67
N SER A 99 8.98 -25.81 -3.90
CA SER A 99 9.65 -24.87 -4.78
C SER A 99 8.67 -23.81 -5.29
N THR A 100 7.44 -24.19 -5.58
CA THR A 100 6.37 -23.28 -5.93
C THR A 100 6.03 -22.33 -4.76
N LEU A 101 5.92 -22.87 -3.53
CA LEU A 101 5.69 -22.05 -2.33
C LEU A 101 6.81 -21.04 -2.13
N LYS A 102 8.08 -21.45 -2.32
CA LYS A 102 9.19 -20.52 -2.22
C LYS A 102 9.15 -19.45 -3.30
N GLN A 103 8.88 -19.81 -4.54
CA GLN A 103 8.75 -18.83 -5.64
C GLN A 103 7.64 -17.81 -5.37
N LEU A 104 6.48 -18.26 -4.89
CA LEU A 104 5.37 -17.37 -4.54
C LEU A 104 5.72 -16.42 -3.39
N SER A 105 6.43 -16.93 -2.38
CA SER A 105 6.87 -16.11 -1.25
C SER A 105 7.92 -15.07 -1.67
N ASP A 106 8.92 -15.49 -2.44
CA ASP A 106 9.96 -14.59 -2.97
C ASP A 106 9.37 -13.55 -3.92
N GLN A 107 8.39 -13.93 -4.75
CA GLN A 107 7.68 -13.02 -5.65
C GLN A 107 6.89 -11.98 -4.86
N ALA A 108 6.12 -12.40 -3.86
CA ALA A 108 5.37 -11.48 -3.01
C ALA A 108 6.28 -10.42 -2.37
N ILE A 109 7.44 -10.86 -1.86
CA ILE A 109 8.45 -9.95 -1.29
C ILE A 109 9.01 -9.00 -2.34
N ALA A 110 9.33 -9.49 -3.55
CA ALA A 110 9.83 -8.67 -4.64
C ALA A 110 8.81 -7.64 -5.14
N ASP A 111 7.52 -7.98 -5.07
CA ASP A 111 6.40 -7.09 -5.42
C ASP A 111 6.10 -6.05 -4.32
N GLY A 112 6.83 -6.12 -3.21
CA GLY A 112 6.74 -5.16 -2.11
C GLY A 112 5.42 -5.27 -1.35
N VAL A 113 4.99 -6.49 -1.00
CA VAL A 113 3.84 -6.67 -0.12
C VAL A 113 4.18 -6.22 1.31
N ASP A 114 3.19 -5.67 1.98
CA ASP A 114 3.32 -5.25 3.38
C ASP A 114 3.23 -6.43 4.35
N ALA A 115 2.56 -7.52 3.93
CA ALA A 115 2.45 -8.75 4.72
C ALA A 115 2.21 -9.98 3.85
N ILE A 116 2.68 -11.14 4.33
CA ILE A 116 2.36 -12.45 3.78
C ILE A 116 1.54 -13.23 4.81
N ILE A 117 0.40 -13.77 4.39
CA ILE A 117 -0.47 -14.64 5.19
C ILE A 117 -0.41 -16.05 4.62
N PRO A 118 0.50 -16.90 5.13
CA PRO A 118 0.59 -18.28 4.67
C PRO A 118 -0.48 -19.16 5.34
N ILE A 119 -1.10 -20.05 4.57
CA ILE A 119 -2.12 -20.99 5.06
C ILE A 119 -1.57 -22.40 5.00
N ALA A 120 -1.51 -23.06 6.13
CA ALA A 120 -0.93 -24.35 6.47
C ALA A 120 0.60 -24.32 6.75
N THR A 121 1.05 -25.38 7.44
CA THR A 121 2.36 -25.41 8.09
C THR A 121 3.53 -25.24 7.13
N THR A 122 3.52 -25.98 6.01
CA THR A 122 4.63 -25.93 5.04
C THR A 122 4.70 -24.54 4.37
N ALA A 123 3.56 -23.96 4.02
CA ALA A 123 3.52 -22.60 3.49
C ALA A 123 4.08 -21.59 4.50
N ALA A 124 3.70 -21.72 5.78
CA ALA A 124 4.18 -20.83 6.84
C ALA A 124 5.70 -20.93 7.05
N GLN A 125 6.25 -22.14 7.05
CA GLN A 125 7.69 -22.35 7.19
C GLN A 125 8.49 -21.75 6.04
N ILE A 126 8.01 -21.93 4.80
CA ILE A 126 8.70 -21.43 3.60
C ILE A 126 8.59 -19.90 3.52
N ALA A 127 7.41 -19.34 3.78
CA ALA A 127 7.24 -17.90 3.81
C ALA A 127 8.11 -17.23 4.87
N ALA A 128 8.20 -17.82 6.06
CA ALA A 128 9.07 -17.31 7.13
C ALA A 128 10.55 -17.31 6.71
N LEU A 129 11.04 -18.38 6.08
CA LEU A 129 12.42 -18.43 5.58
C LEU A 129 12.70 -17.36 4.53
N SER A 130 11.76 -17.15 3.57
CA SER A 130 11.90 -16.09 2.56
C SER A 130 11.89 -14.70 3.19
N ALA A 131 11.04 -14.47 4.20
CA ALA A 131 10.93 -13.19 4.90
C ALA A 131 12.19 -12.88 5.74
N GLU A 132 12.78 -13.89 6.40
CA GLU A 132 14.02 -13.72 7.16
C GLU A 132 15.19 -13.27 6.29
N GLU A 133 15.32 -13.83 5.07
CA GLU A 133 16.36 -13.46 4.11
C GLU A 133 16.28 -11.99 3.70
N THR A 134 15.08 -11.41 3.66
CA THR A 134 14.81 -10.06 3.17
C THR A 134 14.39 -9.08 4.25
N LYS A 135 14.19 -9.54 5.49
CA LYS A 135 13.65 -8.76 6.63
C LYS A 135 12.26 -8.17 6.35
N THR A 136 11.46 -8.90 5.60
CA THR A 136 10.06 -8.57 5.32
C THR A 136 9.18 -9.08 6.46
N PRO A 137 8.20 -8.30 6.95
CA PRO A 137 7.27 -8.73 8.00
C PRO A 137 6.25 -9.77 7.51
#